data_a1a57523aca13d67ba842b908b3bcd07
#
_entry.id   a1a57523aca13d67ba842b908b3bcd07
#
_cell.length_a   1.000
_cell.length_b   1.000
_cell.length_c   1.000
_cell.angle_alpha   90.00
_cell.angle_beta   90.00
_cell.angle_gamma   90.00
#
_symmetry.space_group_name_H-M   'P 1'
#
loop_
_entity.id
_entity.type
_entity.pdbx_description
1 polymer ?
#
loop_
_entity_poly.entity_id
_entity_poly.type
_entity_poly.pdbx_seq_one_letter_code
_entity_poly.pdbx_strand_id
1 'polypeptide(L)'
;MNKEKKCPTTSLPPQTIAITGGKMDEDAVLIEPRKIPGDPKIDHPIVLTLFEPYLEFLRKELKIKKTALARLRFPSMTYCTTRMDGKKISVFGTPLGAPQAAIILERLIAMGARKIFAFGCCGSLQPDLSAGHLVP
;
A
#
# COMPACT_ATOMS: atom_id res chain seq x y z
N MET A 1 21.43 -2.17 48.68
CA MET A 1 21.65 -3.53 48.12
C MET A 1 20.56 -3.77 47.07
N ASN A 2 20.86 -3.45 45.83
CA ASN A 2 19.92 -3.55 44.70
C ASN A 2 20.18 -4.91 44.01
N LYS A 3 19.22 -5.82 44.07
CA LYS A 3 19.29 -7.11 43.36
C LYS A 3 18.87 -6.88 41.93
N GLU A 4 19.84 -6.85 41.02
CA GLU A 4 19.60 -6.94 39.58
C GLU A 4 18.91 -8.27 39.25
N LYS A 5 17.67 -8.18 38.77
CA LYS A 5 16.98 -9.33 38.17
C LYS A 5 17.59 -9.61 36.79
N LYS A 6 18.44 -10.62 36.73
CA LYS A 6 18.95 -11.20 35.50
C LYS A 6 17.81 -11.76 34.65
N CYS A 7 17.58 -11.19 33.47
CA CYS A 7 16.67 -11.71 32.47
C CYS A 7 17.21 -13.07 31.94
N PRO A 8 16.42 -14.14 31.90
CA PRO A 8 16.89 -15.40 31.37
C PRO A 8 17.05 -15.27 29.83
N THR A 9 18.28 -15.27 29.38
CA THR A 9 18.61 -15.44 27.96
C THR A 9 18.30 -16.87 27.55
N THR A 10 17.08 -17.10 27.08
CA THR A 10 16.78 -18.36 26.38
C THR A 10 17.40 -18.24 24.99
N SER A 11 18.60 -18.80 24.84
CA SER A 11 19.22 -18.98 23.53
C SER A 11 18.42 -20.04 22.78
N LEU A 12 17.57 -19.61 21.85
CA LEU A 12 17.01 -20.48 20.84
C LEU A 12 18.20 -21.08 20.04
N PRO A 13 18.23 -22.39 19.78
CA PRO A 13 19.25 -22.96 18.93
C PRO A 13 19.17 -22.29 17.54
N PRO A 14 20.30 -22.03 16.88
CA PRO A 14 20.29 -21.50 15.53
C PRO A 14 19.54 -22.48 14.63
N GLN A 15 18.32 -22.14 14.26
CA GLN A 15 17.64 -22.87 13.20
C GLN A 15 18.36 -22.49 11.91
N THR A 16 19.28 -23.33 11.51
CA THR A 16 19.85 -23.30 10.18
C THR A 16 18.72 -23.64 9.22
N ILE A 17 18.07 -22.61 8.68
CA ILE A 17 17.21 -22.79 7.52
C ILE A 17 18.18 -23.17 6.40
N ALA A 18 18.35 -24.45 6.17
CA ALA A 18 19.00 -24.92 4.97
C ALA A 18 18.12 -24.52 3.81
N ILE A 19 18.49 -23.43 3.14
CA ILE A 19 17.96 -23.08 1.81
C ILE A 19 18.60 -24.13 0.89
N THR A 20 18.04 -25.34 0.89
CA THR A 20 18.30 -26.28 -0.16
C THR A 20 17.74 -25.67 -1.42
N GLY A 21 18.62 -25.37 -2.39
CA GLY A 21 18.27 -24.83 -3.70
C GLY A 21 17.46 -25.82 -4.54
N GLY A 22 16.30 -26.23 -4.01
CA GLY A 22 15.24 -26.82 -4.80
C GLY A 22 14.72 -25.71 -5.72
N LYS A 23 14.53 -26.01 -7.01
CA LYS A 23 13.75 -25.14 -7.91
C LYS A 23 12.47 -24.79 -7.17
N MET A 24 12.33 -23.52 -6.76
CA MET A 24 11.03 -23.02 -6.35
C MET A 24 10.13 -23.15 -7.57
N ASP A 25 9.03 -23.87 -7.37
CA ASP A 25 7.95 -23.91 -8.35
C ASP A 25 7.54 -22.45 -8.57
N GLU A 26 7.68 -21.92 -9.78
CA GLU A 26 7.40 -20.50 -10.08
C GLU A 26 5.95 -20.14 -9.72
N ASP A 27 5.09 -21.15 -9.56
CA ASP A 27 3.69 -21.01 -9.16
C ASP A 27 3.46 -21.17 -7.64
N ALA A 28 4.49 -21.42 -6.84
CA ALA A 28 4.35 -21.58 -5.40
C ALA A 28 4.20 -20.24 -4.67
N VAL A 29 2.97 -19.80 -4.50
CA VAL A 29 2.63 -18.60 -3.72
C VAL A 29 2.60 -18.95 -2.24
N LEU A 30 3.58 -18.45 -1.46
CA LEU A 30 3.66 -18.67 0.00
C LEU A 30 2.57 -17.91 0.76
N ILE A 31 2.20 -16.72 0.28
CA ILE A 31 1.18 -15.88 0.89
C ILE A 31 0.26 -15.37 -0.23
N GLU A 32 -0.94 -15.91 -0.29
CA GLU A 32 -1.95 -15.44 -1.25
C GLU A 32 -2.68 -14.22 -0.68
N PRO A 33 -2.66 -13.06 -1.38
CA PRO A 33 -3.42 -11.90 -0.95
C PRO A 33 -4.92 -12.21 -0.96
N ARG A 34 -5.56 -12.07 0.21
CA ARG A 34 -6.99 -12.38 0.36
C ARG A 34 -7.78 -11.18 0.87
N LYS A 35 -9.01 -11.08 0.42
CA LYS A 35 -9.99 -10.19 1.01
C LYS A 35 -10.30 -10.67 2.42
N ILE A 36 -10.30 -9.76 3.41
CA ILE A 36 -10.71 -10.07 4.79
C ILE A 36 -12.13 -9.55 5.06
N PRO A 37 -12.84 -10.15 6.05
CA PRO A 37 -14.16 -9.66 6.43
C PRO A 37 -14.15 -8.17 6.78
N GLY A 38 -15.10 -7.44 6.20
CA GLY A 38 -15.20 -5.99 6.37
C GLY A 38 -14.48 -5.15 5.31
N ASP A 39 -13.69 -5.76 4.42
CA ASP A 39 -13.12 -5.04 3.29
C ASP A 39 -14.19 -4.61 2.28
N PRO A 40 -14.08 -3.41 1.71
CA PRO A 40 -14.97 -2.99 0.64
C PRO A 40 -14.75 -3.83 -0.62
N LYS A 41 -15.81 -3.99 -1.42
CA LYS A 41 -15.67 -4.47 -2.79
C LYS A 41 -15.28 -3.30 -3.67
N ILE A 42 -14.22 -3.48 -4.46
CA ILE A 42 -13.74 -2.48 -5.41
C ILE A 42 -14.08 -2.96 -6.83
N ASP A 43 -15.08 -2.33 -7.43
CA ASP A 43 -15.57 -2.63 -8.78
C ASP A 43 -15.44 -1.42 -9.74
N HIS A 44 -14.65 -0.44 -9.34
CA HIS A 44 -14.47 0.84 -10.02
C HIS A 44 -12.98 1.22 -10.08
N PRO A 45 -12.60 2.18 -10.95
CA PRO A 45 -11.21 2.65 -11.02
C PRO A 45 -10.73 3.25 -9.69
N ILE A 46 -9.46 3.04 -9.41
CA ILE A 46 -8.80 3.62 -8.25
C ILE A 46 -7.58 4.43 -8.65
N VAL A 47 -7.29 5.44 -7.84
CA VAL A 47 -6.04 6.19 -7.85
C VAL A 47 -5.25 5.79 -6.60
N LEU A 48 -4.05 5.29 -6.80
CA LEU A 48 -3.12 4.94 -5.74
C LEU A 48 -2.07 6.04 -5.63
N THR A 49 -2.07 6.80 -4.54
CA THR A 49 -1.04 7.80 -4.30
C THR A 49 0.12 7.17 -3.55
N LEU A 50 1.33 7.31 -4.08
CA LEU A 50 2.55 6.70 -3.52
C LEU A 50 3.12 7.48 -2.32
N PHE A 51 2.36 8.43 -1.79
CA PHE A 51 2.69 9.21 -0.60
C PHE A 51 1.40 9.75 0.04
N GLU A 52 1.18 9.47 1.32
CA GLU A 52 -0.08 9.79 2.00
C GLU A 52 -0.50 11.28 1.93
N PRO A 53 0.40 12.27 2.02
CA PRO A 53 0.05 13.68 1.86
C PRO A 53 -0.65 14.00 0.53
N TYR A 54 -0.40 13.25 -0.54
CA TYR A 54 -1.10 13.45 -1.82
C TYR A 54 -2.57 13.06 -1.76
N LEU A 55 -2.93 12.10 -0.91
CA LEU A 55 -4.33 11.80 -0.66
C LEU A 55 -5.06 13.04 -0.10
N GLU A 56 -4.45 13.73 0.86
CA GLU A 56 -5.05 14.92 1.46
C GLU A 56 -5.13 16.09 0.45
N PHE A 57 -4.11 16.24 -0.39
CA PHE A 57 -4.13 17.21 -1.49
C PHE A 57 -5.28 16.91 -2.46
N LEU A 58 -5.35 15.69 -3.00
CA LEU A 58 -6.41 15.28 -3.93
C LEU A 58 -7.79 15.36 -3.29
N ARG A 59 -7.90 15.03 -2.00
CA ARG A 59 -9.15 15.17 -1.26
C ARG A 59 -9.66 16.61 -1.28
N LYS A 60 -8.79 17.60 -1.08
CA LYS A 60 -9.12 19.02 -1.10
C LYS A 60 -9.51 19.46 -2.51
N GLU A 61 -8.70 19.12 -3.51
CA GLU A 61 -8.97 19.45 -4.92
C GLU A 61 -10.31 18.88 -5.41
N LEU A 62 -10.61 17.65 -5.05
CA LEU A 62 -11.87 16.97 -5.38
C LEU A 62 -13.02 17.36 -4.44
N LYS A 63 -12.82 18.32 -3.53
CA LYS A 63 -13.81 18.82 -2.55
C LYS A 63 -14.48 17.71 -1.73
N ILE A 64 -13.75 16.65 -1.42
CA ILE A 64 -14.25 15.52 -0.62
C ILE A 64 -14.22 15.91 0.86
N LYS A 65 -15.33 15.72 1.56
CA LYS A 65 -15.42 15.99 3.00
C LYS A 65 -14.48 15.10 3.78
N LYS A 66 -13.84 15.63 4.83
CA LYS A 66 -12.93 14.84 5.69
C LYS A 66 -13.62 13.66 6.35
N THR A 67 -14.91 13.77 6.63
CA THR A 67 -15.76 12.69 7.16
C THR A 67 -15.97 11.53 6.17
N ALA A 68 -15.65 11.71 4.90
CA ALA A 68 -15.73 10.64 3.89
C ALA A 68 -14.46 9.79 3.80
N LEU A 69 -13.44 10.10 4.62
CA LEU A 69 -12.25 9.27 4.74
C LEU A 69 -12.60 7.97 5.47
N ALA A 70 -12.20 6.87 4.89
CA ALA A 70 -12.29 5.54 5.49
C ALA A 70 -10.89 4.95 5.64
N ARG A 71 -10.76 3.91 6.45
CA ARG A 71 -9.48 3.27 6.73
C ARG A 71 -9.60 1.76 6.56
N LEU A 72 -8.67 1.18 5.82
CA LEU A 72 -8.46 -0.26 5.83
C LEU A 72 -7.66 -0.64 7.08
N ARG A 73 -7.96 -1.82 7.63
CA ARG A 73 -7.29 -2.30 8.85
C ARG A 73 -5.90 -2.84 8.56
N PHE A 74 -5.75 -3.55 7.45
CA PHE A 74 -4.48 -4.18 7.11
C PHE A 74 -4.29 -4.28 5.58
N PRO A 75 -3.16 -3.80 5.02
CA PRO A 75 -2.29 -2.83 5.69
C PRO A 75 -3.06 -1.57 6.06
N SER A 76 -2.66 -0.87 7.13
CA SER A 76 -3.36 0.36 7.55
C SER A 76 -3.21 1.43 6.48
N MET A 77 -4.31 1.80 5.86
CA MET A 77 -4.32 2.70 4.72
C MET A 77 -5.60 3.54 4.71
N THR A 78 -5.45 4.83 4.49
CA THR A 78 -6.58 5.75 4.36
C THR A 78 -7.02 5.84 2.90
N TYR A 79 -8.33 5.91 2.69
CA TYR A 79 -8.89 6.10 1.35
C TYR A 79 -10.17 6.93 1.41
N CYS A 80 -10.56 7.46 0.28
CA CYS A 80 -11.87 8.08 0.10
C CYS A 80 -12.46 7.65 -1.24
N THR A 81 -13.78 7.68 -1.30
CA THR A 81 -14.53 7.37 -2.52
C THR A 81 -15.37 8.57 -2.90
N THR A 82 -15.35 8.92 -4.19
CA THR A 82 -16.11 10.04 -4.75
C THR A 82 -16.62 9.71 -6.14
N ARG A 83 -17.26 10.69 -6.78
CA ARG A 83 -17.63 10.64 -8.20
C ARG A 83 -16.94 11.75 -8.95
N MET A 84 -16.39 11.42 -10.10
CA MET A 84 -15.81 12.35 -11.06
C MET A 84 -16.48 12.08 -12.41
N ASP A 85 -17.08 13.08 -12.99
CA ASP A 85 -17.88 12.99 -14.23
C ASP A 85 -18.92 11.86 -14.18
N GLY A 86 -19.62 11.76 -13.04
CA GLY A 86 -20.63 10.72 -12.80
C GLY A 86 -20.08 9.33 -12.50
N LYS A 87 -18.80 9.07 -12.73
CA LYS A 87 -18.15 7.78 -12.49
C LYS A 87 -17.59 7.70 -11.08
N LYS A 88 -17.83 6.56 -10.43
CA LYS A 88 -17.27 6.27 -9.10
C LYS A 88 -15.76 6.06 -9.21
N ILE A 89 -15.01 6.70 -8.35
CA ILE A 89 -13.56 6.50 -8.17
C ILE A 89 -13.21 6.42 -6.69
N SER A 90 -12.14 5.74 -6.36
CA SER A 90 -11.57 5.78 -5.01
C SER A 90 -10.10 6.19 -5.07
N VAL A 91 -9.70 6.99 -4.10
CA VAL A 91 -8.31 7.43 -3.94
C VAL A 91 -7.75 6.80 -2.67
N PHE A 92 -6.65 6.11 -2.80
CA PHE A 92 -5.95 5.43 -1.72
C PHE A 92 -4.59 6.08 -1.48
N GLY A 93 -4.29 6.39 -0.21
CA GLY A 93 -2.98 6.89 0.19
C GLY A 93 -2.12 5.74 0.71
N THR A 94 -0.90 5.58 0.18
CA THR A 94 0.04 4.57 0.67
C THR A 94 1.13 5.21 1.52
N PRO A 95 1.71 4.48 2.48
CA PRO A 95 2.99 4.84 3.05
C PRO A 95 4.08 4.85 1.98
N LEU A 96 5.16 5.55 2.26
CA LEU A 96 6.32 5.60 1.36
C LEU A 96 7.05 4.24 1.33
N GLY A 97 7.44 3.81 0.13
CA GLY A 97 8.29 2.65 -0.09
C GLY A 97 7.69 1.58 -1.00
N ALA A 98 8.51 1.03 -1.89
CA ALA A 98 8.08 0.04 -2.89
C ALA A 98 7.50 -1.24 -2.26
N PRO A 99 8.05 -1.82 -1.18
CA PRO A 99 7.46 -3.01 -0.56
C PRO A 99 6.04 -2.76 -0.05
N GLN A 100 5.80 -1.60 0.56
CA GLN A 100 4.48 -1.22 1.05
C GLN A 100 3.49 -1.04 -0.11
N ALA A 101 3.93 -0.38 -1.18
CA ALA A 101 3.12 -0.19 -2.38
C ALA A 101 2.72 -1.53 -3.01
N ALA A 102 3.65 -2.50 -3.08
CA ALA A 102 3.39 -3.84 -3.61
C ALA A 102 2.32 -4.57 -2.78
N ILE A 103 2.49 -4.66 -1.46
CA ILE A 103 1.53 -5.30 -0.55
C ILE A 103 0.14 -4.68 -0.68
N ILE A 104 0.08 -3.35 -0.77
CA ILE A 104 -1.18 -2.63 -0.93
C ILE A 104 -1.82 -2.93 -2.28
N LEU A 105 -1.04 -2.93 -3.35
CA LEU A 105 -1.51 -3.22 -4.69
C LEU A 105 -2.14 -4.62 -4.78
N GLU A 106 -1.44 -5.64 -4.30
CA GLU A 106 -1.93 -7.00 -4.22
C GLU A 106 -3.25 -7.08 -3.44
N ARG A 107 -3.30 -6.36 -2.32
CA ARG A 107 -4.50 -6.31 -1.48
C ARG A 107 -5.69 -5.67 -2.22
N LEU A 108 -5.47 -4.56 -2.92
CA LEU A 108 -6.51 -3.89 -3.71
C LEU A 108 -7.01 -4.78 -4.85
N ILE A 109 -6.12 -5.52 -5.49
CA ILE A 109 -6.47 -6.51 -6.53
C ILE A 109 -7.34 -7.64 -5.93
N ALA A 110 -6.97 -8.16 -4.76
CA ALA A 110 -7.77 -9.16 -4.05
C ALA A 110 -9.17 -8.65 -3.64
N MET A 111 -9.30 -7.34 -3.38
CA MET A 111 -10.59 -6.69 -3.11
C MET A 111 -11.42 -6.43 -4.38
N GLY A 112 -10.87 -6.69 -5.57
CA GLY A 112 -11.56 -6.59 -6.84
C GLY A 112 -11.11 -5.45 -7.76
N ALA A 113 -10.10 -4.67 -7.38
CA ALA A 113 -9.56 -3.62 -8.24
C ALA A 113 -9.03 -4.20 -9.56
N ARG A 114 -9.41 -3.58 -10.69
CA ARG A 114 -8.99 -3.98 -12.03
C ARG A 114 -8.43 -2.82 -12.87
N LYS A 115 -8.70 -1.58 -12.44
CA LYS A 115 -8.21 -0.36 -13.08
C LYS A 115 -7.55 0.48 -12.01
N ILE A 116 -6.22 0.51 -12.04
CA ILE A 116 -5.40 1.16 -11.02
C ILE A 116 -4.50 2.17 -11.72
N PHE A 117 -4.58 3.42 -11.29
CA PHE A 117 -3.70 4.49 -11.69
C PHE A 117 -2.82 4.85 -10.49
N ALA A 118 -1.51 4.60 -10.60
CA ALA A 118 -0.56 4.99 -9.57
C ALA A 118 -0.02 6.41 -9.86
N PHE A 119 -0.02 7.25 -8.84
CA PHE A 119 0.45 8.63 -8.91
C PHE A 119 1.46 8.91 -7.80
N GLY A 120 2.59 9.48 -8.19
CA GLY A 120 3.65 9.86 -7.26
C GLY A 120 4.53 10.95 -7.84
N CYS A 121 5.47 11.45 -7.04
CA CYS A 121 6.52 12.36 -7.50
C CYS A 121 7.85 11.64 -7.54
N CYS A 122 8.70 12.05 -8.46
CA CYS A 122 10.09 11.63 -8.53
C CYS A 122 11.00 12.85 -8.76
N GLY A 123 12.28 12.70 -8.41
CA GLY A 123 13.30 13.65 -8.82
C GLY A 123 13.74 13.38 -10.25
N SER A 124 13.95 14.44 -11.03
CA SER A 124 14.53 14.32 -12.36
C SER A 124 16.07 14.28 -12.29
N LEU A 125 16.66 13.37 -13.02
CA LEU A 125 18.10 13.36 -13.33
C LEU A 125 18.41 14.03 -14.69
N GLN A 126 17.36 14.46 -15.39
CA GLN A 126 17.45 15.09 -16.70
C GLN A 126 17.33 16.61 -16.56
N PRO A 127 18.25 17.40 -17.13
CA PRO A 127 18.23 18.86 -16.98
C PRO A 127 17.08 19.57 -17.67
N ASP A 128 16.46 18.92 -18.65
CA ASP A 128 15.31 19.42 -19.44
C ASP A 128 13.96 19.13 -18.78
N LEU A 129 13.91 18.31 -17.71
CA LEU A 129 12.71 18.03 -16.96
C LEU A 129 12.65 18.92 -15.72
N SER A 130 11.80 19.92 -15.75
CA SER A 130 11.55 20.81 -14.61
C SER A 130 10.37 20.33 -13.74
N ALA A 131 10.27 20.91 -12.55
CA ALA A 131 9.13 20.63 -11.66
C ALA A 131 7.78 20.91 -12.36
N GLY A 132 6.84 19.96 -12.24
CA GLY A 132 5.54 20.04 -12.88
C GLY A 132 5.41 19.26 -14.19
N HIS A 133 6.50 18.74 -14.75
CA HIS A 133 6.39 17.81 -15.87
C HIS A 133 5.73 16.50 -15.44
N LEU A 134 4.84 15.99 -16.28
CA LEU A 134 4.24 14.65 -16.12
C LEU A 134 5.06 13.67 -16.94
N VAL A 135 5.53 12.62 -16.28
CA VAL A 135 6.25 11.53 -16.91
C VAL A 135 5.36 10.28 -16.78
N PRO A 136 4.83 9.74 -17.90
CA PRO A 136 3.98 8.55 -17.89
C PRO A 136 4.76 7.27 -17.62
#